data_2c469cc25e8c7c8c1dbe9e888a2e8953
#
_entry.id   2c469cc25e8c7c8c1dbe9e888a2e8953
#
_cell.length_a   1.000
_cell.length_b   1.000
_cell.length_c   1.000
_cell.angle_alpha   90.00
_cell.angle_beta   90.00
_cell.angle_gamma   90.00
#
_symmetry.space_group_name_H-M   'P 1'
#
loop_
_entity.id
_entity.type
_entity.pdbx_description
1 polymer ?
#
loop_
_entity_poly.entity_id
_entity_poly.type
_entity_poly.pdbx_seq_one_letter_code
_entity_poly.pdbx_strand_id
1 'polypeptide(L)'
;LVISLLSGLFIPSSLIGNSPQEFRSPFNLIFNDLSMSLGLFLFYPLFIYILFSDKIKNIMTIIFVCLASIVLINTFIMVGNYININADFIFDNTDLLKASSNQIILNLFLILLIISIFLFLMIKRKFIFIMNIYIIIIIALVSVSIFDIKNIIIGQNELKKISAYNNDNIDTSKIFNLSKNGENIFVLILDRAIPSHWLDLLERFPEYKAKLDGFVIYPNTVSLGLNTSSSMSSIYGGYNYSAYNLKKKDLFDGFTSPKGITSNGVDVNNEAILTIPLALEKYGYKTSILEPLFINGNYDMVNTTIFSNYQNVSAYANSSFEDNAIKDYIGNVNSKNDNTSKYLTIRFSIFRMLPINLRHSFYSDKNWFMNNNRINSSIYTYAIMSYLKKNINVTDEKERYYNLLHNMITHETGAYNSDFLPNFRTTDVNSDDLKNYKNDFSVRHFYCNGAALNLIIELLDFLKNNNVYDNTKIIVASDHGWFVNTSSSTNLFVNWYNSLLMVKDFNSRGEIEINNSFMTSGDIAYLTVNHIPNIKDYFNNELITNNYKNNGIYMMALPWKGNNMKFYRVKDNIFDINNWSKFEMQKDKSMKEIPLEFDERMWE
;
A
#
# COMPACT_ATOMS: atom_id res chain seq x y z
N LEU A 1 34.49 11.75 -6.57
CA LEU A 1 33.76 11.04 -7.62
C LEU A 1 33.00 9.81 -7.08
N VAL A 2 33.63 8.91 -6.29
CA VAL A 2 32.95 7.72 -5.73
C VAL A 2 31.70 8.11 -4.94
N ILE A 3 31.79 9.08 -4.04
CA ILE A 3 30.65 9.56 -3.25
C ILE A 3 29.55 10.13 -4.17
N SER A 4 29.94 10.90 -5.18
CA SER A 4 29.01 11.48 -6.15
C SER A 4 28.28 10.41 -6.96
N LEU A 5 28.97 9.36 -7.40
CA LEU A 5 28.37 8.26 -8.14
C LEU A 5 27.47 7.39 -7.24
N LEU A 6 27.86 7.17 -5.99
CA LEU A 6 27.02 6.45 -5.03
C LEU A 6 25.71 7.19 -4.79
N SER A 7 25.79 8.46 -4.41
CA SER A 7 24.60 9.24 -4.00
C SER A 7 23.75 9.71 -5.17
N GLY A 8 24.34 9.97 -6.33
CA GLY A 8 23.64 10.56 -7.47
C GLY A 8 23.26 9.59 -8.57
N LEU A 9 23.89 8.41 -8.63
CA LEU A 9 23.65 7.44 -9.68
C LEU A 9 23.28 6.06 -9.14
N PHE A 10 24.17 5.42 -8.39
CA PHE A 10 24.02 4.02 -7.97
C PHE A 10 22.80 3.81 -7.05
N ILE A 11 22.72 4.54 -5.92
CA ILE A 11 21.61 4.35 -4.98
C ILE A 11 20.27 4.76 -5.62
N PRO A 12 20.14 5.91 -6.31
CA PRO A 12 18.90 6.27 -7.00
C PRO A 12 18.50 5.27 -8.09
N SER A 13 19.42 4.84 -8.97
CA SER A 13 19.09 3.90 -10.02
C SER A 13 18.68 2.53 -9.49
N SER A 14 19.35 2.04 -8.44
CA SER A 14 19.00 0.78 -7.79
C SER A 14 17.64 0.84 -7.08
N LEU A 15 17.34 1.94 -6.39
CA LEU A 15 16.03 2.15 -5.76
C LEU A 15 14.91 2.17 -6.80
N ILE A 16 15.05 3.00 -7.82
CA ILE A 16 14.04 3.16 -8.88
C ILE A 16 13.96 1.91 -9.77
N GLY A 17 15.09 1.24 -10.02
CA GLY A 17 15.16 0.04 -10.85
C GLY A 17 14.44 -1.18 -10.27
N ASN A 18 14.22 -1.20 -8.95
CA ASN A 18 13.45 -2.25 -8.28
C ASN A 18 11.94 -2.09 -8.45
N SER A 19 11.44 -0.84 -8.55
CA SER A 19 10.02 -0.52 -8.73
C SER A 19 9.86 0.69 -9.68
N PRO A 20 10.20 0.57 -10.98
CA PRO A 20 10.20 1.70 -11.90
C PRO A 20 8.83 2.35 -12.11
N GLN A 21 7.77 1.60 -11.81
CA GLN A 21 6.38 1.98 -11.99
C GLN A 21 5.90 3.01 -10.96
N GLU A 22 6.51 3.00 -9.77
CA GLU A 22 6.16 3.94 -8.69
C GLU A 22 6.65 5.37 -8.96
N PHE A 23 7.49 5.57 -9.99
CA PHE A 23 8.12 6.85 -10.27
C PHE A 23 7.64 7.46 -11.59
N ARG A 24 6.93 8.59 -11.54
CA ARG A 24 6.40 9.29 -12.74
C ARG A 24 7.51 9.76 -13.70
N SER A 25 8.66 10.16 -13.19
CA SER A 25 9.76 10.71 -14.00
C SER A 25 11.13 10.22 -13.54
N PRO A 26 11.41 8.91 -13.60
CA PRO A 26 12.60 8.29 -13.01
C PRO A 26 13.91 8.88 -13.53
N PHE A 27 14.01 9.18 -14.83
CA PHE A 27 15.23 9.75 -15.42
C PHE A 27 15.51 11.17 -14.94
N ASN A 28 14.46 11.98 -14.75
CA ASN A 28 14.62 13.34 -14.22
C ASN A 28 15.11 13.31 -12.77
N LEU A 29 14.64 12.35 -11.97
CA LEU A 29 15.12 12.17 -10.59
C LEU A 29 16.59 11.79 -10.57
N ILE A 30 16.99 10.76 -11.32
CA ILE A 30 18.40 10.32 -11.40
C ILE A 30 19.30 11.45 -11.92
N PHE A 31 18.88 12.18 -12.96
CA PHE A 31 19.66 13.30 -13.49
C PHE A 31 19.84 14.44 -12.49
N ASN A 32 18.79 14.77 -11.74
CA ASN A 32 18.86 15.78 -10.68
C ASN A 32 19.79 15.35 -9.54
N ASP A 33 19.66 14.08 -9.07
CA ASP A 33 20.49 13.55 -8.00
C ASP A 33 21.96 13.49 -8.42
N LEU A 34 22.24 13.08 -9.65
CA LEU A 34 23.59 13.06 -10.20
C LEU A 34 24.17 14.49 -10.28
N SER A 35 23.39 15.42 -10.80
CA SER A 35 23.83 16.83 -10.91
C SER A 35 24.11 17.46 -9.55
N MET A 36 23.23 17.25 -8.56
CA MET A 36 23.41 17.71 -7.19
C MET A 36 24.62 17.06 -6.52
N SER A 37 24.77 15.76 -6.67
CA SER A 37 25.87 14.99 -6.08
C SER A 37 27.21 15.35 -6.69
N LEU A 38 27.29 15.60 -7.99
CA LEU A 38 28.49 16.12 -8.64
C LEU A 38 28.83 17.51 -8.11
N GLY A 39 27.84 18.39 -7.95
CA GLY A 39 28.06 19.70 -7.34
C GLY A 39 28.62 19.58 -5.93
N LEU A 40 27.90 18.89 -5.03
CA LEU A 40 28.23 18.81 -3.60
C LEU A 40 29.50 18.03 -3.28
N PHE A 41 29.72 16.88 -3.94
CA PHE A 41 30.77 15.94 -3.55
C PHE A 41 31.95 15.88 -4.52
N LEU A 42 31.90 16.59 -5.65
CA LEU A 42 33.02 16.68 -6.58
C LEU A 42 33.41 18.12 -6.84
N PHE A 43 32.56 18.95 -7.43
CA PHE A 43 32.95 20.29 -7.90
C PHE A 43 33.28 21.24 -6.75
N TYR A 44 32.42 21.42 -5.75
CA TYR A 44 32.72 22.28 -4.60
C TYR A 44 33.98 21.83 -3.84
N PRO A 45 34.15 20.56 -3.47
CA PRO A 45 35.39 20.09 -2.84
C PRO A 45 36.63 20.30 -3.72
N LEU A 46 36.52 20.09 -5.05
CA LEU A 46 37.60 20.30 -5.97
C LEU A 46 38.02 21.77 -6.06
N PHE A 47 37.06 22.70 -6.15
CA PHE A 47 37.32 24.15 -6.12
C PHE A 47 38.06 24.56 -4.84
N ILE A 48 37.59 24.08 -3.70
CA ILE A 48 38.21 24.35 -2.41
C ILE A 48 39.62 23.76 -2.38
N TYR A 49 39.80 22.53 -2.85
CA TYR A 49 41.10 21.84 -2.90
C TYR A 49 42.14 22.61 -3.71
N ILE A 50 41.77 23.18 -4.85
CA ILE A 50 42.71 23.93 -5.73
C ILE A 50 43.26 25.19 -5.04
N LEU A 51 42.47 25.83 -4.15
CA LEU A 51 42.83 27.08 -3.47
C LEU A 51 43.89 26.91 -2.38
N PHE A 52 44.18 25.66 -1.93
CA PHE A 52 45.09 25.40 -0.82
C PHE A 52 46.51 25.10 -1.25
N SER A 53 47.45 25.24 -0.31
CA SER A 53 48.84 24.84 -0.48
C SER A 53 48.97 23.29 -0.56
N ASP A 54 50.09 22.79 -1.13
CA ASP A 54 50.31 21.35 -1.32
C ASP A 54 50.28 20.57 -0.01
N LYS A 55 50.69 21.15 1.11
CA LYS A 55 50.60 20.54 2.43
C LYS A 55 49.15 20.29 2.84
N ILE A 56 48.28 21.27 2.61
CA ILE A 56 46.83 21.15 2.91
C ILE A 56 46.17 20.20 1.92
N LYS A 57 46.53 20.25 0.64
CA LYS A 57 46.02 19.33 -0.39
C LYS A 57 46.28 17.88 -0.02
N ASN A 58 47.45 17.56 0.50
CA ASN A 58 47.79 16.21 0.95
C ASN A 58 46.88 15.75 2.12
N ILE A 59 46.61 16.63 3.09
CA ILE A 59 45.72 16.36 4.20
C ILE A 59 44.28 16.14 3.68
N MET A 60 43.78 16.99 2.81
CA MET A 60 42.45 16.89 2.20
C MET A 60 42.32 15.57 1.40
N THR A 61 43.34 15.16 0.67
CA THR A 61 43.35 13.90 -0.05
C THR A 61 43.16 12.72 0.89
N ILE A 62 43.86 12.70 2.04
CA ILE A 62 43.70 11.67 3.07
C ILE A 62 42.24 11.66 3.57
N ILE A 63 41.69 12.83 3.91
CA ILE A 63 40.32 12.96 4.39
C ILE A 63 39.32 12.44 3.36
N PHE A 64 39.44 12.81 2.09
CA PHE A 64 38.52 12.37 1.03
C PHE A 64 38.58 10.86 0.77
N VAL A 65 39.77 10.25 0.81
CA VAL A 65 39.95 8.81 0.70
C VAL A 65 39.28 8.10 1.88
N CYS A 66 39.52 8.56 3.10
CA CYS A 66 38.87 7.99 4.29
C CYS A 66 37.34 8.14 4.23
N LEU A 67 36.81 9.33 3.88
CA LEU A 67 35.39 9.57 3.76
C LEU A 67 34.73 8.66 2.70
N ALA A 68 35.34 8.52 1.53
CA ALA A 68 34.85 7.64 0.49
C ALA A 68 34.80 6.18 0.96
N SER A 69 35.79 5.74 1.72
CA SER A 69 35.83 4.38 2.27
C SER A 69 34.79 4.15 3.35
N ILE A 70 34.56 5.12 4.24
CA ILE A 70 33.50 5.08 5.27
C ILE A 70 32.14 4.97 4.62
N VAL A 71 31.88 5.78 3.61
CA VAL A 71 30.61 5.77 2.86
C VAL A 71 30.35 4.42 2.19
N LEU A 72 31.39 3.80 1.61
CA LEU A 72 31.30 2.45 1.03
C LEU A 72 30.94 1.40 2.08
N ILE A 73 31.60 1.43 3.26
CA ILE A 73 31.27 0.52 4.36
C ILE A 73 29.81 0.67 4.79
N ASN A 74 29.38 1.91 5.01
CA ASN A 74 28.01 2.17 5.46
C ASN A 74 26.97 1.76 4.42
N THR A 75 27.27 1.94 3.12
CA THR A 75 26.34 1.60 2.04
C THR A 75 26.23 0.09 1.80
N PHE A 76 27.35 -0.66 1.85
CA PHE A 76 27.38 -2.06 1.41
C PHE A 76 27.54 -3.08 2.54
N ILE A 77 28.14 -2.71 3.67
CA ILE A 77 28.37 -3.63 4.79
C ILE A 77 27.38 -3.36 5.92
N MET A 78 27.21 -2.08 6.29
CA MET A 78 26.29 -1.67 7.34
C MET A 78 24.95 -1.22 6.75
N VAL A 79 24.34 -2.08 5.95
CA VAL A 79 23.11 -1.74 5.20
C VAL A 79 21.94 -1.37 6.14
N GLY A 80 21.84 -2.02 7.30
CA GLY A 80 20.71 -1.91 8.21
C GLY A 80 19.59 -2.90 7.84
N ASN A 81 18.70 -3.17 8.78
CA ASN A 81 17.58 -4.07 8.58
C ASN A 81 16.28 -3.24 8.54
N TYR A 82 16.09 -2.54 7.45
CA TYR A 82 14.87 -1.77 7.19
C TYR A 82 13.88 -2.67 6.46
N ILE A 83 12.70 -2.93 7.04
CA ILE A 83 11.76 -3.90 6.48
C ILE A 83 11.31 -3.42 5.10
N ASN A 84 10.69 -2.25 5.00
CA ASN A 84 10.30 -1.64 3.73
C ASN A 84 10.37 -0.12 3.82
N ILE A 85 10.59 0.52 2.69
CA ILE A 85 10.35 1.94 2.49
C ILE A 85 9.33 2.04 1.35
N ASN A 86 8.25 2.77 1.57
CA ASN A 86 7.23 2.98 0.55
C ASN A 86 7.66 4.04 -0.48
N ALA A 87 6.90 4.19 -1.56
CA ALA A 87 7.16 5.18 -2.62
C ALA A 87 7.24 6.62 -2.09
N ASP A 88 6.65 6.89 -0.95
CA ASP A 88 6.72 8.15 -0.23
C ASP A 88 7.97 8.31 0.63
N PHE A 89 8.89 7.34 0.61
CA PHE A 89 10.08 7.33 1.45
C PHE A 89 9.78 7.35 2.95
N ILE A 90 8.71 6.65 3.36
CA ILE A 90 8.36 6.42 4.75
C ILE A 90 8.72 5.00 5.14
N PHE A 91 9.46 4.85 6.24
CA PHE A 91 9.69 3.54 6.85
C PHE A 91 8.48 3.13 7.68
N ASP A 92 8.02 1.90 7.51
CA ASP A 92 6.85 1.36 8.22
C ASP A 92 7.09 1.33 9.74
N ASN A 93 8.31 1.01 10.15
CA ASN A 93 8.69 0.99 11.56
C ASN A 93 9.96 1.83 11.80
N THR A 94 9.79 3.01 12.40
CA THR A 94 10.87 3.94 12.71
C THR A 94 11.81 3.46 13.81
N ASP A 95 11.34 2.58 14.71
CA ASP A 95 12.18 2.03 15.77
C ASP A 95 13.29 1.12 15.23
N LEU A 96 13.07 0.49 14.09
CA LEU A 96 14.11 -0.30 13.40
C LEU A 96 15.28 0.54 12.87
N LEU A 97 15.11 1.86 12.78
CA LEU A 97 16.20 2.77 12.44
C LEU A 97 17.14 3.03 13.61
N LYS A 98 16.74 2.68 14.85
CA LYS A 98 17.57 2.80 16.04
C LYS A 98 18.62 1.68 16.05
N ALA A 99 19.87 2.05 15.92
CA ALA A 99 20.95 1.07 15.94
C ALA A 99 21.17 0.51 17.37
N SER A 100 21.33 -0.81 17.48
CA SER A 100 21.74 -1.43 18.74
C SER A 100 23.20 -1.09 19.10
N SER A 101 23.55 -1.17 20.38
CA SER A 101 24.92 -0.91 20.84
C SER A 101 25.96 -1.77 20.10
N ASN A 102 25.63 -3.04 19.84
CA ASN A 102 26.53 -3.95 19.11
C ASN A 102 26.74 -3.50 17.65
N GLN A 103 25.70 -3.02 16.99
CA GLN A 103 25.81 -2.49 15.62
C GLN A 103 26.66 -1.20 15.58
N ILE A 104 26.50 -0.33 16.56
CA ILE A 104 27.32 0.90 16.69
C ILE A 104 28.78 0.56 16.89
N ILE A 105 29.08 -0.36 17.82
CA ILE A 105 30.46 -0.80 18.09
C ILE A 105 31.08 -1.43 16.83
N LEU A 106 30.36 -2.32 16.15
CA LEU A 106 30.82 -2.93 14.92
C LEU A 106 31.07 -1.88 13.83
N ASN A 107 30.17 -0.92 13.64
CA ASN A 107 30.35 0.15 12.66
C ASN A 107 31.59 1.01 12.95
N LEU A 108 31.76 1.42 14.21
CA LEU A 108 32.96 2.17 14.64
C LEU A 108 34.25 1.35 14.43
N PHE A 109 34.25 0.08 14.77
CA PHE A 109 35.39 -0.81 14.54
C PHE A 109 35.75 -0.89 13.05
N LEU A 110 34.75 -1.10 12.17
CA LEU A 110 34.99 -1.17 10.73
C LEU A 110 35.51 0.16 10.16
N ILE A 111 34.99 1.28 10.64
CA ILE A 111 35.45 2.62 10.25
C ILE A 111 36.91 2.81 10.66
N LEU A 112 37.27 2.50 11.92
CA LEU A 112 38.63 2.63 12.41
C LEU A 112 39.59 1.69 11.67
N LEU A 113 39.18 0.47 11.39
CA LEU A 113 39.94 -0.52 10.65
C LEU A 113 40.29 -0.02 9.23
N ILE A 114 39.28 0.48 8.48
CA ILE A 114 39.52 0.93 7.11
C ILE A 114 40.39 2.20 7.07
N ILE A 115 40.16 3.13 8.00
CA ILE A 115 41.01 4.31 8.14
C ILE A 115 42.48 3.87 8.39
N SER A 116 42.69 2.94 9.32
CA SER A 116 44.02 2.42 9.63
C SER A 116 44.69 1.77 8.43
N ILE A 117 43.96 0.96 7.65
CA ILE A 117 44.46 0.34 6.42
C ILE A 117 44.88 1.40 5.40
N PHE A 118 44.01 2.39 5.13
CA PHE A 118 44.34 3.42 4.14
C PHE A 118 45.48 4.33 4.61
N LEU A 119 45.55 4.71 5.87
CA LEU A 119 46.67 5.45 6.42
C LEU A 119 47.99 4.64 6.30
N PHE A 120 47.97 3.35 6.60
CA PHE A 120 49.12 2.47 6.42
C PHE A 120 49.58 2.42 4.96
N LEU A 121 48.64 2.24 4.01
CA LEU A 121 48.95 2.23 2.58
C LEU A 121 49.53 3.57 2.10
N MET A 122 49.02 4.68 2.62
CA MET A 122 49.55 6.02 2.30
C MET A 122 50.95 6.26 2.86
N ILE A 123 51.21 5.84 4.11
CA ILE A 123 52.53 5.90 4.71
C ILE A 123 53.53 5.06 3.88
N LYS A 124 53.09 3.90 3.39
CA LYS A 124 53.86 3.04 2.50
C LYS A 124 53.92 3.54 1.05
N ARG A 125 53.39 4.74 0.75
CA ARG A 125 53.34 5.38 -0.59
C ARG A 125 52.72 4.50 -1.68
N LYS A 126 51.72 3.67 -1.34
CA LYS A 126 51.01 2.78 -2.26
C LYS A 126 49.83 3.50 -2.97
N PHE A 127 50.05 4.72 -3.45
CA PHE A 127 49.02 5.56 -4.06
C PHE A 127 48.38 4.94 -5.32
N ILE A 128 49.22 4.31 -6.18
CA ILE A 128 48.70 3.65 -7.40
C ILE A 128 47.77 2.50 -7.03
N PHE A 129 48.08 1.75 -5.98
CA PHE A 129 47.24 0.65 -5.52
C PHE A 129 45.87 1.17 -5.01
N ILE A 130 45.88 2.25 -4.21
CA ILE A 130 44.65 2.90 -3.74
C ILE A 130 43.84 3.39 -4.93
N MET A 131 44.47 4.06 -5.89
CA MET A 131 43.82 4.56 -7.10
C MET A 131 43.15 3.43 -7.90
N ASN A 132 43.86 2.31 -8.10
CA ASN A 132 43.30 1.16 -8.83
C ASN A 132 42.10 0.55 -8.13
N ILE A 133 42.08 0.46 -6.78
CA ILE A 133 40.91 0.03 -6.01
C ILE A 133 39.71 0.93 -6.33
N TYR A 134 39.87 2.25 -6.26
CA TYR A 134 38.77 3.18 -6.53
C TYR A 134 38.32 3.17 -7.98
N ILE A 135 39.22 2.93 -8.95
CA ILE A 135 38.83 2.76 -10.36
C ILE A 135 37.95 1.52 -10.53
N ILE A 136 38.32 0.41 -9.91
CA ILE A 136 37.52 -0.83 -9.94
C ILE A 136 36.15 -0.58 -9.32
N ILE A 137 36.09 0.10 -8.18
CA ILE A 137 34.81 0.46 -7.53
C ILE A 137 33.96 1.35 -8.44
N ILE A 138 34.53 2.36 -9.08
CA ILE A 138 33.83 3.24 -10.01
C ILE A 138 33.24 2.44 -11.17
N ILE A 139 34.03 1.55 -11.77
CA ILE A 139 33.56 0.69 -12.87
C ILE A 139 32.40 -0.20 -12.40
N ALA A 140 32.51 -0.80 -11.21
CA ALA A 140 31.44 -1.63 -10.65
C ALA A 140 30.17 -0.83 -10.42
N LEU A 141 30.24 0.35 -9.79
CA LEU A 141 29.08 1.22 -9.54
C LEU A 141 28.37 1.61 -10.84
N VAL A 142 29.13 2.04 -11.85
CA VAL A 142 28.59 2.42 -13.16
C VAL A 142 27.97 1.22 -13.88
N SER A 143 28.61 0.06 -13.84
CA SER A 143 28.10 -1.15 -14.50
C SER A 143 26.75 -1.61 -13.91
N VAL A 144 26.62 -1.62 -12.58
CA VAL A 144 25.35 -1.96 -11.94
C VAL A 144 24.28 -0.90 -12.25
N SER A 145 24.64 0.38 -12.21
CA SER A 145 23.70 1.46 -12.55
C SER A 145 23.18 1.37 -13.98
N ILE A 146 24.02 0.94 -14.94
CA ILE A 146 23.59 0.72 -16.33
C ILE A 146 22.55 -0.42 -16.39
N PHE A 147 22.72 -1.48 -15.61
CA PHE A 147 21.76 -2.56 -15.53
C PHE A 147 20.43 -2.08 -14.92
N ASP A 148 20.47 -1.31 -13.83
CA ASP A 148 19.28 -0.73 -13.21
C ASP A 148 18.54 0.23 -14.16
N ILE A 149 19.28 1.08 -14.89
CA ILE A 149 18.72 1.97 -15.91
C ILE A 149 18.01 1.18 -17.02
N LYS A 150 18.57 0.03 -17.43
CA LYS A 150 17.88 -0.86 -18.39
C LYS A 150 16.54 -1.35 -17.83
N ASN A 151 16.49 -1.76 -16.58
CA ASN A 151 15.26 -2.18 -15.92
C ASN A 151 14.23 -1.03 -15.86
N ILE A 152 14.70 0.18 -15.57
CA ILE A 152 13.85 1.39 -15.59
C ILE A 152 13.26 1.64 -16.98
N ILE A 153 14.08 1.51 -18.05
CA ILE A 153 13.60 1.68 -19.44
C ILE A 153 12.52 0.64 -19.76
N ILE A 154 12.73 -0.62 -19.37
CA ILE A 154 11.76 -1.69 -19.62
C ILE A 154 10.44 -1.37 -18.89
N GLY A 155 10.49 -1.09 -17.60
CA GLY A 155 9.31 -0.78 -16.80
C GLY A 155 8.54 0.46 -17.30
N GLN A 156 9.26 1.53 -17.66
CA GLN A 156 8.63 2.74 -18.21
C GLN A 156 8.04 2.53 -19.61
N ASN A 157 8.63 1.67 -20.45
CA ASN A 157 8.05 1.34 -21.75
C ASN A 157 6.78 0.50 -21.62
N GLU A 158 6.72 -0.38 -20.62
CA GLU A 158 5.51 -1.13 -20.28
C GLU A 158 4.42 -0.18 -19.80
N LEU A 159 4.73 0.75 -18.88
CA LEU A 159 3.79 1.79 -18.45
C LEU A 159 3.27 2.65 -19.60
N LYS A 160 4.13 3.05 -20.54
CA LYS A 160 3.71 3.84 -21.71
C LYS A 160 2.74 3.07 -22.61
N LYS A 161 2.93 1.78 -22.81
CA LYS A 161 1.99 0.94 -23.58
C LYS A 161 0.63 0.88 -22.90
N ILE A 162 0.63 0.75 -21.56
CA ILE A 162 -0.58 0.72 -20.74
C ILE A 162 -1.29 2.09 -20.77
N SER A 163 -0.54 3.19 -20.60
CA SER A 163 -1.10 4.56 -20.63
C SER A 163 -1.64 4.95 -21.99
N ALA A 164 -0.97 4.56 -23.07
CA ALA A 164 -1.46 4.84 -24.44
C ALA A 164 -2.79 4.13 -24.67
N TYR A 165 -2.94 2.90 -24.19
CA TYR A 165 -4.19 2.16 -24.29
C TYR A 165 -5.31 2.80 -23.44
N ASN A 166 -4.99 3.28 -22.23
CA ASN A 166 -5.95 3.91 -21.33
C ASN A 166 -6.37 5.32 -21.78
N ASN A 167 -5.53 6.05 -22.53
CA ASN A 167 -5.79 7.44 -22.91
C ASN A 167 -6.55 7.61 -24.24
N ASP A 168 -6.55 6.59 -25.11
CA ASP A 168 -7.01 6.81 -26.50
C ASP A 168 -8.53 6.80 -26.68
N ASN A 169 -9.36 6.39 -25.68
CA ASN A 169 -10.82 6.25 -25.91
C ASN A 169 -11.74 6.40 -24.68
N ILE A 170 -11.29 6.89 -23.53
CA ILE A 170 -12.16 6.91 -22.34
C ILE A 170 -12.38 8.34 -21.85
N ASP A 171 -13.63 8.81 -21.92
CA ASP A 171 -14.07 10.03 -21.22
C ASP A 171 -14.01 9.78 -19.70
N THR A 172 -12.94 10.25 -19.06
CA THR A 172 -12.72 10.15 -17.63
C THR A 172 -13.48 11.23 -16.83
N SER A 173 -14.30 12.04 -17.50
CA SER A 173 -15.11 13.08 -16.82
C SER A 173 -16.19 12.46 -15.95
N LYS A 174 -16.66 11.24 -16.26
CA LYS A 174 -17.66 10.48 -15.50
C LYS A 174 -17.28 9.00 -15.46
N ILE A 175 -16.69 8.57 -14.36
CA ILE A 175 -16.23 7.19 -14.19
C ILE A 175 -17.38 6.27 -13.79
N PHE A 176 -18.22 6.70 -12.85
CA PHE A 176 -19.32 5.89 -12.34
C PHE A 176 -20.66 6.36 -12.90
N ASN A 177 -21.52 5.40 -13.19
CA ASN A 177 -22.86 5.65 -13.64
C ASN A 177 -23.88 5.08 -12.64
N LEU A 178 -24.97 5.82 -12.43
CA LEU A 178 -26.12 5.40 -11.63
C LEU A 178 -27.41 5.71 -12.39
N SER A 179 -28.38 4.82 -12.32
CA SER A 179 -29.70 4.99 -12.91
C SER A 179 -30.71 5.33 -11.83
N LYS A 180 -31.62 6.28 -12.11
CA LYS A 180 -32.80 6.54 -11.25
C LYS A 180 -33.84 5.45 -11.37
N ASN A 181 -33.91 4.78 -12.53
CA ASN A 181 -34.99 3.85 -12.89
C ASN A 181 -34.53 2.38 -12.96
N GLY A 182 -33.26 2.10 -12.78
CA GLY A 182 -32.66 0.76 -12.74
C GLY A 182 -31.98 0.49 -11.41
N GLU A 183 -31.50 -0.73 -11.23
CA GLU A 183 -30.78 -1.15 -10.04
C GLU A 183 -29.32 -0.71 -10.10
N ASN A 184 -28.80 -0.19 -9.00
CA ASN A 184 -27.40 0.16 -8.87
C ASN A 184 -26.75 -0.65 -7.75
N ILE A 185 -25.52 -1.05 -7.93
CA ILE A 185 -24.70 -1.66 -6.90
C ILE A 185 -23.42 -0.82 -6.77
N PHE A 186 -23.08 -0.41 -5.56
CA PHE A 186 -21.90 0.37 -5.27
C PHE A 186 -21.09 -0.32 -4.17
N VAL A 187 -19.90 -0.81 -4.51
CA VAL A 187 -18.99 -1.49 -3.57
C VAL A 187 -17.75 -0.62 -3.36
N LEU A 188 -17.50 -0.25 -2.11
CA LEU A 188 -16.35 0.53 -1.67
C LEU A 188 -15.48 -0.35 -0.79
N ILE A 189 -14.27 -0.60 -1.24
CA ILE A 189 -13.25 -1.32 -0.47
C ILE A 189 -12.27 -0.29 0.11
N LEU A 190 -12.23 -0.21 1.42
CA LEU A 190 -11.37 0.68 2.20
C LEU A 190 -10.25 -0.15 2.83
N ASP A 191 -9.03 0.00 2.35
CA ASP A 191 -7.89 -0.77 2.82
C ASP A 191 -7.67 -0.57 4.33
N ARG A 192 -7.60 -1.65 5.10
CA ARG A 192 -7.39 -1.68 6.58
C ARG A 192 -8.48 -1.04 7.45
N ALA A 193 -9.68 -0.79 6.95
CA ALA A 193 -10.74 -0.27 7.81
C ALA A 193 -11.20 -1.31 8.85
N ILE A 194 -11.44 -0.88 10.10
CA ILE A 194 -11.76 -1.75 11.24
C ILE A 194 -13.15 -1.40 11.80
N PRO A 195 -14.07 -2.36 11.97
CA PRO A 195 -15.42 -2.09 12.44
C PRO A 195 -15.47 -1.46 13.84
N SER A 196 -14.55 -1.78 14.74
CA SER A 196 -14.50 -1.19 16.09
C SER A 196 -14.33 0.34 16.05
N HIS A 197 -13.55 0.88 15.12
CA HIS A 197 -13.42 2.34 14.96
C HIS A 197 -14.73 2.96 14.48
N TRP A 198 -15.45 2.29 13.60
CA TRP A 198 -16.74 2.77 13.10
C TRP A 198 -17.81 2.75 14.17
N LEU A 199 -17.87 1.70 14.99
CA LEU A 199 -18.79 1.63 16.14
C LEU A 199 -18.50 2.75 17.14
N ASP A 200 -17.22 3.03 17.42
CA ASP A 200 -16.80 4.11 18.31
C ASP A 200 -17.21 5.50 17.74
N LEU A 201 -17.05 5.70 16.42
CA LEU A 201 -17.52 6.91 15.74
C LEU A 201 -19.04 7.08 15.85
N LEU A 202 -19.82 6.01 15.69
CA LEU A 202 -21.27 6.03 15.83
C LEU A 202 -21.73 6.27 17.28
N GLU A 203 -20.93 5.88 18.27
CA GLU A 203 -21.19 6.19 19.66
C GLU A 203 -20.89 7.65 19.99
N ARG A 204 -19.74 8.16 19.52
CA ARG A 204 -19.28 9.55 19.78
C ARG A 204 -20.09 10.60 19.02
N PHE A 205 -20.57 10.25 17.81
CA PHE A 205 -21.30 11.13 16.90
C PHE A 205 -22.64 10.49 16.53
N PRO A 206 -23.63 10.52 17.43
CA PRO A 206 -24.92 9.84 17.21
C PRO A 206 -25.64 10.29 15.94
N GLU A 207 -25.40 11.50 15.45
CA GLU A 207 -25.93 12.01 14.19
C GLU A 207 -25.52 11.17 12.97
N TYR A 208 -24.39 10.46 13.02
CA TYR A 208 -23.96 9.56 11.94
C TYR A 208 -24.91 8.37 11.77
N LYS A 209 -25.56 7.90 12.86
CA LYS A 209 -26.53 6.80 12.79
C LYS A 209 -27.70 7.14 11.86
N ALA A 210 -28.23 8.36 11.94
CA ALA A 210 -29.31 8.81 11.07
C ALA A 210 -28.87 8.99 9.60
N LYS A 211 -27.57 9.26 9.36
CA LYS A 211 -27.02 9.36 8.00
C LYS A 211 -26.85 8.02 7.31
N LEU A 212 -26.61 6.95 8.08
CA LEU A 212 -26.45 5.57 7.62
C LEU A 212 -27.78 4.81 7.56
N ASP A 213 -28.82 5.47 7.05
CA ASP A 213 -30.19 4.98 6.92
C ASP A 213 -30.25 3.66 6.12
N GLY A 214 -30.76 2.59 6.74
CA GLY A 214 -30.93 1.28 6.13
C GLY A 214 -29.66 0.41 6.06
N PHE A 215 -28.56 0.83 6.70
CA PHE A 215 -27.35 0.01 6.79
C PHE A 215 -27.41 -1.03 7.90
N VAL A 216 -26.73 -2.14 7.67
CA VAL A 216 -26.37 -3.15 8.68
C VAL A 216 -24.84 -3.21 8.74
N ILE A 217 -24.26 -3.07 9.94
CA ILE A 217 -22.83 -3.28 10.20
C ILE A 217 -22.62 -4.66 10.83
N TYR A 218 -21.59 -5.38 10.37
CA TYR A 218 -21.22 -6.72 10.81
C TYR A 218 -19.87 -6.71 11.54
N PRO A 219 -19.82 -6.43 12.87
CA PRO A 219 -18.55 -6.35 13.60
C PRO A 219 -17.79 -7.67 13.63
N ASN A 220 -18.51 -8.81 13.64
CA ASN A 220 -17.93 -10.15 13.67
C ASN A 220 -17.53 -10.64 12.27
N THR A 221 -16.73 -9.82 11.57
CA THR A 221 -16.25 -10.09 10.20
C THR A 221 -14.76 -10.36 10.20
N VAL A 222 -14.36 -11.46 9.54
CA VAL A 222 -12.95 -11.83 9.41
C VAL A 222 -12.47 -11.73 7.96
N SER A 223 -11.27 -11.21 7.75
CA SER A 223 -10.61 -11.24 6.45
C SER A 223 -10.04 -12.63 6.12
N LEU A 224 -10.04 -13.01 4.84
CA LEU A 224 -9.48 -14.28 4.38
C LEU A 224 -7.96 -14.23 4.15
N GLY A 225 -7.36 -13.07 4.30
CA GLY A 225 -5.92 -12.84 4.24
C GLY A 225 -5.45 -11.79 5.24
N LEU A 226 -4.14 -11.70 5.44
CA LEU A 226 -3.50 -10.75 6.36
C LEU A 226 -3.20 -9.40 5.73
N ASN A 227 -3.13 -9.37 4.42
CA ASN A 227 -2.74 -8.22 3.63
C ASN A 227 -3.56 -8.18 2.34
N THR A 228 -3.52 -7.05 1.68
CA THR A 228 -4.25 -6.78 0.45
C THR A 228 -4.00 -7.85 -0.61
N SER A 229 -2.74 -8.29 -0.80
CA SER A 229 -2.40 -9.28 -1.83
C SER A 229 -3.01 -10.67 -1.58
N SER A 230 -3.22 -11.05 -0.33
CA SER A 230 -3.82 -12.34 0.02
C SER A 230 -5.35 -12.29 0.18
N SER A 231 -5.93 -11.09 0.29
CA SER A 231 -7.35 -10.88 0.55
C SER A 231 -8.16 -10.55 -0.69
N MET A 232 -7.62 -9.71 -1.60
CA MET A 232 -8.39 -9.09 -2.68
C MET A 232 -9.02 -10.09 -3.65
N SER A 233 -8.34 -11.19 -3.99
CA SER A 233 -8.90 -12.20 -4.88
C SER A 233 -10.20 -12.80 -4.33
N SER A 234 -10.27 -13.02 -3.00
CA SER A 234 -11.49 -13.53 -2.35
C SER A 234 -12.60 -12.47 -2.24
N ILE A 235 -12.26 -11.19 -2.16
CA ILE A 235 -13.24 -10.09 -2.20
C ILE A 235 -13.88 -10.00 -3.58
N TYR A 236 -13.06 -10.10 -4.62
CA TYR A 236 -13.54 -10.02 -6.00
C TYR A 236 -14.35 -11.25 -6.43
N GLY A 237 -13.84 -12.46 -6.17
CA GLY A 237 -14.39 -13.70 -6.71
C GLY A 237 -15.01 -14.64 -5.68
N GLY A 238 -15.02 -14.26 -4.39
CA GLY A 238 -15.58 -15.06 -3.31
C GLY A 238 -14.64 -16.17 -2.82
N TYR A 239 -15.21 -17.14 -2.10
CA TYR A 239 -14.45 -18.17 -1.39
C TYR A 239 -13.56 -19.05 -2.27
N ASN A 240 -13.94 -19.28 -3.52
CA ASN A 240 -13.15 -20.10 -4.45
C ASN A 240 -11.76 -19.50 -4.74
N TYR A 241 -11.64 -18.19 -4.55
CA TYR A 241 -10.41 -17.41 -4.74
C TYR A 241 -9.72 -17.06 -3.41
N SER A 242 -10.10 -17.68 -2.29
CA SER A 242 -9.36 -17.52 -1.03
C SER A 242 -7.96 -18.15 -1.12
N ALA A 243 -7.00 -17.59 -0.39
CA ALA A 243 -5.63 -18.10 -0.35
C ALA A 243 -5.56 -19.62 -0.06
N TYR A 244 -6.44 -20.12 0.83
CA TYR A 244 -6.56 -21.54 1.14
C TYR A 244 -6.98 -22.37 -0.07
N ASN A 245 -8.04 -21.99 -0.77
CA ASN A 245 -8.55 -22.73 -1.92
C ASN A 245 -7.61 -22.63 -3.13
N LEU A 246 -7.00 -21.46 -3.34
CA LEU A 246 -6.01 -21.28 -4.40
C LEU A 246 -4.74 -22.09 -4.13
N LYS A 247 -4.30 -22.20 -2.88
CA LYS A 247 -3.14 -23.04 -2.53
C LYS A 247 -3.41 -24.53 -2.81
N LYS A 248 -4.63 -25.01 -2.56
CA LYS A 248 -5.02 -26.38 -2.92
C LYS A 248 -4.94 -26.64 -4.43
N LYS A 249 -5.15 -25.61 -5.25
CA LYS A 249 -5.09 -25.67 -6.71
C LYS A 249 -3.70 -25.33 -7.29
N ASP A 250 -2.67 -25.11 -6.45
CA ASP A 250 -1.33 -24.63 -6.82
C ASP A 250 -1.32 -23.24 -7.51
N LEU A 251 -2.34 -22.43 -7.20
CA LEU A 251 -2.53 -21.07 -7.73
C LEU A 251 -2.19 -19.99 -6.71
N PHE A 252 -1.40 -20.31 -5.69
CA PHE A 252 -0.96 -19.35 -4.67
C PHE A 252 0.54 -19.51 -4.45
N ASP A 253 1.30 -18.42 -4.66
CA ASP A 253 2.73 -18.41 -4.42
C ASP A 253 3.00 -18.49 -2.91
N GLY A 254 4.03 -19.21 -2.54
CA GLY A 254 4.28 -19.70 -1.17
C GLY A 254 4.24 -18.70 -0.04
N PHE A 255 4.15 -17.39 -0.31
CA PHE A 255 4.27 -16.41 0.77
C PHE A 255 3.29 -15.23 0.74
N THR A 256 2.75 -14.76 -0.38
CA THR A 256 2.00 -13.50 -0.34
C THR A 256 0.81 -13.34 -1.27
N SER A 257 0.77 -13.96 -2.46
CA SER A 257 -0.24 -13.60 -3.45
C SER A 257 -0.70 -14.76 -4.34
N PRO A 258 -1.94 -14.69 -4.87
CA PRO A 258 -2.38 -15.56 -5.95
C PRO A 258 -1.47 -15.43 -7.17
N LYS A 259 -1.12 -16.56 -7.78
CA LYS A 259 -0.22 -16.62 -8.94
C LYS A 259 -0.48 -17.82 -9.80
N GLY A 260 -0.50 -17.63 -11.09
CA GLY A 260 -0.59 -18.70 -12.07
C GLY A 260 -1.82 -18.58 -12.98
N ILE A 261 -1.87 -19.48 -13.95
CA ILE A 261 -2.94 -19.56 -14.93
C ILE A 261 -3.94 -20.61 -14.49
N THR A 262 -5.22 -20.26 -14.45
CA THR A 262 -6.31 -21.18 -14.11
C THR A 262 -6.56 -22.20 -15.22
N SER A 263 -7.41 -23.17 -14.96
CA SER A 263 -7.87 -24.14 -15.99
C SER A 263 -8.58 -23.47 -17.17
N ASN A 264 -9.03 -22.23 -17.00
CA ASN A 264 -9.66 -21.44 -18.05
C ASN A 264 -8.65 -20.67 -18.94
N GLY A 265 -7.35 -20.82 -18.69
CA GLY A 265 -6.30 -20.13 -19.43
C GLY A 265 -6.14 -18.63 -19.07
N VAL A 266 -6.68 -18.22 -17.92
CA VAL A 266 -6.66 -16.82 -17.44
C VAL A 266 -5.79 -16.72 -16.19
N ASP A 267 -5.09 -15.60 -16.01
CA ASP A 267 -4.42 -15.32 -14.73
C ASP A 267 -5.44 -15.34 -13.59
N VAL A 268 -5.09 -15.96 -12.47
CA VAL A 268 -6.00 -16.19 -11.35
C VAL A 268 -6.55 -14.89 -10.72
N ASN A 269 -5.77 -13.83 -10.72
CA ASN A 269 -6.23 -12.52 -10.20
C ASN A 269 -7.21 -11.86 -11.18
N ASN A 270 -6.92 -11.98 -12.47
CA ASN A 270 -7.82 -11.50 -13.53
C ASN A 270 -9.14 -12.26 -13.53
N GLU A 271 -9.11 -13.57 -13.34
CA GLU A 271 -10.31 -14.39 -13.22
C GLU A 271 -11.13 -13.97 -11.99
N ALA A 272 -10.50 -13.77 -10.85
CA ALA A 272 -11.17 -13.33 -9.63
C ALA A 272 -11.91 -12.00 -9.81
N ILE A 273 -11.24 -10.96 -10.32
CA ILE A 273 -11.86 -9.63 -10.49
C ILE A 273 -12.95 -9.60 -11.54
N LEU A 274 -12.89 -10.46 -12.55
CA LEU A 274 -13.88 -10.58 -13.61
C LEU A 274 -15.10 -11.43 -13.21
N THR A 275 -15.01 -12.22 -12.15
CA THR A 275 -16.08 -13.15 -11.71
C THR A 275 -17.43 -12.44 -11.53
N ILE A 276 -17.49 -11.41 -10.71
CA ILE A 276 -18.75 -10.67 -10.44
C ILE A 276 -19.19 -9.81 -11.63
N PRO A 277 -18.32 -9.03 -12.28
CA PRO A 277 -18.68 -8.27 -13.48
C PRO A 277 -19.33 -9.13 -14.57
N LEU A 278 -18.71 -10.26 -14.92
CA LEU A 278 -19.23 -11.12 -16.00
C LEU A 278 -20.48 -11.93 -15.57
N ALA A 279 -20.61 -12.26 -14.29
CA ALA A 279 -21.85 -12.84 -13.78
C ALA A 279 -23.01 -11.85 -13.88
N LEU A 280 -22.80 -10.58 -13.51
CA LEU A 280 -23.79 -9.50 -13.56
C LEU A 280 -24.10 -9.05 -15.00
N GLU A 281 -23.13 -9.09 -15.92
CA GLU A 281 -23.37 -8.74 -17.33
C GLU A 281 -24.50 -9.56 -17.95
N LYS A 282 -24.64 -10.85 -17.59
CA LYS A 282 -25.73 -11.73 -18.02
C LYS A 282 -27.12 -11.22 -17.60
N TYR A 283 -27.16 -10.34 -16.60
CA TYR A 283 -28.39 -9.72 -16.09
C TYR A 283 -28.51 -8.25 -16.49
N GLY A 284 -27.72 -7.80 -17.46
CA GLY A 284 -27.78 -6.47 -18.05
C GLY A 284 -27.09 -5.38 -17.22
N TYR A 285 -26.19 -5.72 -16.30
CA TYR A 285 -25.38 -4.74 -15.60
C TYR A 285 -24.20 -4.28 -16.45
N LYS A 286 -23.94 -2.97 -16.40
CA LYS A 286 -22.70 -2.35 -16.88
C LYS A 286 -21.78 -2.09 -15.70
N THR A 287 -20.52 -2.48 -15.78
CA THR A 287 -19.57 -2.42 -14.68
C THR A 287 -18.55 -1.30 -14.87
N SER A 288 -18.30 -0.53 -13.81
CA SER A 288 -17.20 0.42 -13.70
C SER A 288 -16.34 0.11 -12.48
N ILE A 289 -15.03 -0.04 -12.67
CA ILE A 289 -14.07 -0.35 -11.61
C ILE A 289 -13.03 0.78 -11.54
N LEU A 290 -12.86 1.38 -10.37
CA LEU A 290 -11.80 2.36 -10.11
C LEU A 290 -10.75 1.76 -9.19
N GLU A 291 -9.49 1.90 -9.57
CA GLU A 291 -8.31 1.38 -8.86
C GLU A 291 -8.37 -0.15 -8.63
N PRO A 292 -8.52 -0.97 -9.70
CA PRO A 292 -8.45 -2.40 -9.58
C PRO A 292 -7.05 -2.85 -9.17
N LEU A 293 -6.93 -3.69 -8.15
CA LEU A 293 -5.64 -4.18 -7.65
C LEU A 293 -5.30 -5.57 -8.21
N PHE A 294 -4.01 -5.89 -8.26
CA PHE A 294 -3.46 -7.21 -8.60
C PHE A 294 -3.77 -7.72 -10.01
N ILE A 295 -4.03 -6.85 -10.96
CA ILE A 295 -4.20 -7.26 -12.36
C ILE A 295 -2.91 -7.91 -12.88
N ASN A 296 -3.04 -9.09 -13.49
CA ASN A 296 -1.92 -9.95 -13.88
C ASN A 296 -0.96 -10.31 -12.71
N GLY A 297 -1.48 -10.34 -11.49
CA GLY A 297 -0.68 -10.64 -10.29
C GLY A 297 0.32 -9.56 -9.90
N ASN A 298 0.20 -8.35 -10.44
CA ASN A 298 1.11 -7.24 -10.16
C ASN A 298 0.39 -6.13 -9.40
N TYR A 299 0.88 -5.82 -8.20
CA TYR A 299 0.33 -4.76 -7.35
C TYR A 299 0.57 -3.36 -7.94
N ASP A 300 1.78 -3.15 -8.48
CA ASP A 300 2.26 -1.82 -8.87
C ASP A 300 1.88 -1.43 -10.32
N MET A 301 1.47 -2.39 -11.12
CA MET A 301 1.10 -2.17 -12.53
C MET A 301 -0.39 -2.43 -12.73
N VAL A 302 -1.17 -1.39 -12.61
CA VAL A 302 -2.61 -1.49 -12.90
C VAL A 302 -2.83 -1.50 -14.41
N ASN A 303 -2.76 -2.69 -14.98
CA ASN A 303 -3.01 -2.89 -16.40
C ASN A 303 -4.49 -3.20 -16.63
N THR A 304 -5.26 -2.21 -17.06
CA THR A 304 -6.69 -2.35 -17.32
C THR A 304 -7.01 -2.97 -18.69
N THR A 305 -6.01 -3.33 -19.49
CA THR A 305 -6.21 -3.87 -20.85
C THR A 305 -7.03 -5.15 -20.89
N ILE A 306 -7.02 -5.96 -19.82
CA ILE A 306 -7.84 -7.19 -19.76
C ILE A 306 -9.34 -6.90 -19.88
N PHE A 307 -9.79 -5.72 -19.43
CA PHE A 307 -11.21 -5.35 -19.43
C PHE A 307 -11.70 -4.95 -20.84
N SER A 308 -10.81 -4.58 -21.75
CA SER A 308 -11.18 -4.20 -23.12
C SER A 308 -11.81 -5.33 -23.93
N ASN A 309 -11.63 -6.56 -23.51
CA ASN A 309 -12.27 -7.72 -24.12
C ASN A 309 -13.77 -7.83 -23.79
N TYR A 310 -14.28 -6.98 -22.89
CA TYR A 310 -15.64 -7.04 -22.37
C TYR A 310 -16.33 -5.70 -22.55
N GLN A 311 -17.34 -5.64 -23.41
CA GLN A 311 -18.00 -4.40 -23.82
C GLN A 311 -18.67 -3.64 -22.65
N ASN A 312 -19.15 -4.37 -21.63
CA ASN A 312 -19.88 -3.80 -20.50
C ASN A 312 -19.04 -3.71 -19.20
N VAL A 313 -17.71 -3.87 -19.30
CA VAL A 313 -16.80 -3.77 -18.15
C VAL A 313 -15.72 -2.74 -18.45
N SER A 314 -15.73 -1.64 -17.71
CA SER A 314 -14.72 -0.58 -17.79
C SER A 314 -13.91 -0.52 -16.50
N ALA A 315 -12.61 -0.31 -16.63
CA ALA A 315 -11.76 -0.14 -15.47
C ALA A 315 -10.81 1.06 -15.67
N TYR A 316 -10.55 1.77 -14.59
CA TYR A 316 -9.82 3.02 -14.56
C TYR A 316 -8.72 2.94 -13.50
N ALA A 317 -7.50 3.27 -13.86
CA ALA A 317 -6.37 3.32 -12.96
C ALA A 317 -5.36 4.37 -13.43
N ASN A 318 -4.66 5.01 -12.49
CA ASN A 318 -3.69 6.08 -12.77
C ASN A 318 -4.22 7.07 -13.82
N SER A 319 -5.47 7.44 -13.68
CA SER A 319 -6.22 8.21 -14.67
C SER A 319 -6.07 9.70 -14.42
N SER A 320 -6.45 10.50 -15.43
CA SER A 320 -6.65 11.96 -15.27
C SER A 320 -7.63 12.32 -14.14
N PHE A 321 -8.42 11.35 -13.69
CA PHE A 321 -9.29 11.48 -12.52
C PHE A 321 -8.52 11.81 -11.25
N GLU A 322 -7.43 11.09 -10.94
CA GLU A 322 -6.60 11.36 -9.77
C GLU A 322 -5.97 12.75 -9.83
N ASP A 323 -5.39 13.11 -10.98
CA ASP A 323 -4.80 14.44 -11.16
C ASP A 323 -5.84 15.54 -10.99
N ASN A 324 -7.07 15.34 -11.50
CA ASN A 324 -8.18 16.27 -11.33
C ASN A 324 -8.67 16.32 -9.88
N ALA A 325 -8.77 15.20 -9.18
CA ALA A 325 -9.15 15.13 -7.77
C ALA A 325 -8.15 15.88 -6.88
N ILE A 326 -6.88 15.64 -7.08
CA ILE A 326 -5.79 16.31 -6.37
C ILE A 326 -5.82 17.81 -6.64
N LYS A 327 -5.95 18.21 -7.91
CA LYS A 327 -6.03 19.60 -8.31
C LYS A 327 -7.25 20.32 -7.74
N ASP A 328 -8.40 19.67 -7.71
CA ASP A 328 -9.64 20.23 -7.16
C ASP A 328 -9.55 20.45 -5.65
N TYR A 329 -8.97 19.48 -4.91
CA TYR A 329 -8.86 19.54 -3.46
C TYR A 329 -7.76 20.47 -2.97
N ILE A 330 -6.57 20.36 -3.57
CA ILE A 330 -5.40 21.18 -3.18
C ILE A 330 -5.49 22.59 -3.77
N GLY A 331 -6.37 22.79 -4.77
CA GLY A 331 -6.44 24.02 -5.56
C GLY A 331 -5.21 24.17 -6.43
N ASN A 332 -4.97 25.38 -6.91
CA ASN A 332 -3.70 25.74 -7.56
C ASN A 332 -2.58 25.91 -6.51
N VAL A 333 -2.50 25.03 -5.50
CA VAL A 333 -1.28 24.94 -4.69
C VAL A 333 -0.18 24.66 -5.69
N ASN A 334 0.46 25.76 -6.04
CA ASN A 334 1.53 25.83 -7.03
C ASN A 334 2.23 24.49 -7.15
N SER A 335 2.41 24.05 -8.38
CA SER A 335 3.30 22.98 -8.84
C SER A 335 4.76 23.04 -8.30
N LYS A 336 5.03 23.86 -7.29
CA LYS A 336 6.23 23.86 -6.44
C LYS A 336 6.44 22.57 -5.66
N ASN A 337 5.43 21.70 -5.55
CA ASN A 337 5.54 20.46 -4.79
C ASN A 337 6.12 19.27 -5.57
N ASP A 338 6.25 19.34 -6.90
CA ASP A 338 7.12 18.42 -7.65
C ASP A 338 8.58 18.45 -7.17
N ASN A 339 8.97 19.53 -6.49
CA ASN A 339 10.31 19.65 -5.93
C ASN A 339 10.53 18.82 -4.65
N THR A 340 9.51 18.34 -3.95
CA THR A 340 9.72 17.59 -2.70
C THR A 340 10.13 16.15 -2.94
N SER A 341 9.52 15.46 -3.88
CA SER A 341 9.94 14.12 -4.30
C SER A 341 11.34 14.14 -4.91
N LYS A 342 11.67 15.22 -5.61
CA LYS A 342 12.97 15.46 -6.27
C LYS A 342 14.17 15.42 -5.33
N TYR A 343 13.98 15.78 -4.05
CA TYR A 343 15.05 15.78 -3.05
C TYR A 343 15.01 14.56 -2.12
N LEU A 344 13.98 13.73 -2.20
CA LEU A 344 13.87 12.57 -1.32
C LEU A 344 14.85 11.47 -1.71
N THR A 345 15.06 11.23 -2.99
CA THR A 345 16.01 10.23 -3.50
C THR A 345 17.45 10.54 -3.08
N ILE A 346 17.87 11.80 -3.20
CA ILE A 346 19.22 12.22 -2.74
C ILE A 346 19.34 12.14 -1.22
N ARG A 347 18.28 12.48 -0.45
CA ARG A 347 18.29 12.34 1.01
C ARG A 347 18.36 10.88 1.43
N PHE A 348 17.61 10.00 0.77
CA PHE A 348 17.73 8.57 1.00
C PHE A 348 19.12 8.05 0.68
N SER A 349 19.74 8.55 -0.38
CA SER A 349 21.11 8.21 -0.72
C SER A 349 22.10 8.64 0.39
N ILE A 350 21.95 9.87 0.89
CA ILE A 350 22.75 10.37 2.02
C ILE A 350 22.52 9.52 3.26
N PHE A 351 21.25 9.21 3.60
CA PHE A 351 20.89 8.35 4.72
C PHE A 351 21.60 7.00 4.65
N ARG A 352 21.64 6.35 3.50
CA ARG A 352 22.35 5.08 3.32
C ARG A 352 23.86 5.18 3.50
N MET A 353 24.43 6.33 3.19
CA MET A 353 25.86 6.61 3.33
C MET A 353 26.28 6.96 4.77
N LEU A 354 25.33 7.40 5.62
CA LEU A 354 25.61 7.78 6.99
C LEU A 354 25.97 6.57 7.87
N PRO A 355 26.84 6.77 8.91
CA PRO A 355 26.99 5.82 10.00
C PRO A 355 25.64 5.45 10.61
N ILE A 356 25.49 4.18 10.99
CA ILE A 356 24.19 3.61 11.37
C ILE A 356 23.52 4.34 12.55
N ASN A 357 24.32 4.86 13.48
CA ASN A 357 23.82 5.62 14.63
C ASN A 357 23.24 7.00 14.29
N LEU A 358 23.56 7.55 13.11
CA LEU A 358 23.07 8.86 12.66
C LEU A 358 21.79 8.77 11.81
N ARG A 359 21.44 7.59 11.34
CA ARG A 359 20.33 7.39 10.39
C ARG A 359 18.98 7.74 10.98
N HIS A 360 18.69 7.31 12.23
CA HIS A 360 17.44 7.64 12.91
C HIS A 360 17.26 9.17 13.03
N SER A 361 18.28 9.90 13.50
CA SER A 361 18.23 11.36 13.63
C SER A 361 18.14 12.08 12.28
N PHE A 362 18.71 11.52 11.22
CA PHE A 362 18.63 12.08 9.88
C PHE A 362 17.24 11.91 9.25
N TYR A 363 16.56 10.80 9.56
CA TYR A 363 15.19 10.55 9.13
C TYR A 363 14.17 11.38 9.92
N SER A 364 14.44 11.65 11.22
CA SER A 364 13.67 12.57 12.10
C SER A 364 12.16 12.37 12.02
N ASP A 365 11.70 11.17 12.38
CA ASP A 365 10.27 10.81 12.46
C ASP A 365 9.45 11.25 11.24
N LYS A 366 9.82 10.72 10.08
CA LYS A 366 9.19 10.98 8.76
C LYS A 366 9.51 12.33 8.13
N ASN A 367 10.23 13.23 8.81
CA ASN A 367 10.48 14.59 8.28
C ASN A 367 11.76 14.74 7.45
N TRP A 368 12.59 13.74 7.33
CA TRP A 368 13.88 13.81 6.64
C TRP A 368 14.62 15.15 6.88
N PHE A 369 15.86 15.12 7.24
CA PHE A 369 16.65 16.31 7.52
C PHE A 369 16.37 17.45 6.52
N MET A 370 15.95 18.63 7.03
CA MET A 370 15.58 19.84 6.26
C MET A 370 14.34 19.72 5.35
N ASN A 371 13.39 18.84 5.63
CA ASN A 371 12.17 18.74 4.84
C ASN A 371 10.93 19.10 5.67
N ASN A 372 10.56 20.36 5.68
CA ASN A 372 9.39 20.84 6.44
C ASN A 372 8.10 20.99 5.61
N ASN A 373 8.10 20.64 4.31
CA ASN A 373 7.00 20.96 3.39
C ASN A 373 6.46 19.75 2.63
N ARG A 374 6.39 18.59 3.25
CA ARG A 374 5.87 17.40 2.58
C ARG A 374 4.34 17.41 2.59
N ILE A 375 3.71 17.23 1.41
CA ILE A 375 2.31 16.83 1.33
C ILE A 375 2.26 15.34 1.69
N ASN A 376 1.45 14.99 2.68
CA ASN A 376 1.27 13.61 3.09
C ASN A 376 0.44 12.86 2.02
N SER A 377 0.79 11.61 1.72
CA SER A 377 0.06 10.72 0.79
C SER A 377 -1.42 10.59 1.13
N SER A 378 -1.78 10.64 2.41
CA SER A 378 -3.18 10.63 2.86
C SER A 378 -4.04 11.76 2.29
N ILE A 379 -3.45 12.88 1.86
CA ILE A 379 -4.17 13.95 1.17
C ILE A 379 -4.63 13.49 -0.21
N TYR A 380 -3.82 12.70 -0.91
CA TYR A 380 -4.19 12.18 -2.23
C TYR A 380 -5.37 11.22 -2.14
N THR A 381 -5.34 10.27 -1.21
CA THR A 381 -6.44 9.31 -1.02
C THR A 381 -7.73 9.99 -0.56
N TYR A 382 -7.61 11.00 0.30
CA TYR A 382 -8.74 11.85 0.70
C TYR A 382 -9.29 12.65 -0.48
N ALA A 383 -8.43 13.26 -1.30
CA ALA A 383 -8.84 14.03 -2.48
C ALA A 383 -9.62 13.17 -3.47
N ILE A 384 -9.15 11.94 -3.74
CA ILE A 384 -9.83 10.97 -4.61
C ILE A 384 -11.24 10.68 -4.09
N MET A 385 -11.38 10.36 -2.80
CA MET A 385 -12.69 10.08 -2.20
C MET A 385 -13.61 11.30 -2.18
N SER A 386 -13.10 12.50 -1.88
CA SER A 386 -13.89 13.74 -1.87
C SER A 386 -14.38 14.13 -3.26
N TYR A 387 -13.58 13.84 -4.29
CA TYR A 387 -13.88 14.16 -5.69
C TYR A 387 -14.88 13.19 -6.33
N LEU A 388 -15.11 12.04 -5.71
CA LEU A 388 -15.96 10.96 -6.23
C LEU A 388 -17.33 11.44 -6.70
N LYS A 389 -18.01 12.28 -5.90
CA LYS A 389 -19.34 12.86 -6.21
C LYS A 389 -19.37 13.63 -7.54
N LYS A 390 -18.27 14.26 -7.91
CA LYS A 390 -18.18 15.04 -9.18
C LYS A 390 -18.04 14.14 -10.39
N ASN A 391 -17.69 12.86 -10.21
CA ASN A 391 -17.44 11.88 -11.26
C ASN A 391 -18.53 10.80 -11.39
N ILE A 392 -19.62 10.96 -10.67
CA ILE A 392 -20.80 10.12 -10.83
C ILE A 392 -21.74 10.79 -11.83
N ASN A 393 -22.13 10.04 -12.85
CA ASN A 393 -23.18 10.39 -13.78
C ASN A 393 -24.49 9.74 -13.32
N VAL A 394 -25.56 10.54 -13.17
CA VAL A 394 -26.89 10.02 -12.83
C VAL A 394 -27.79 10.18 -14.05
N THR A 395 -28.35 9.05 -14.54
CA THR A 395 -29.18 9.00 -15.74
C THR A 395 -30.63 8.60 -15.40
N ASP A 396 -31.56 9.06 -16.23
CA ASP A 396 -32.96 8.64 -16.19
C ASP A 396 -33.21 7.35 -17.00
N GLU A 397 -32.24 6.84 -17.72
CA GLU A 397 -32.34 5.59 -18.46
C GLU A 397 -32.52 4.40 -17.51
N LYS A 398 -33.31 3.40 -17.91
CA LYS A 398 -33.55 2.18 -17.15
C LYS A 398 -32.40 1.17 -17.37
N GLU A 399 -31.21 1.54 -16.90
CA GLU A 399 -29.99 0.74 -16.99
C GLU A 399 -29.63 0.19 -15.60
N ARG A 400 -28.81 -0.86 -15.55
CA ARG A 400 -28.27 -1.44 -14.32
C ARG A 400 -26.78 -1.20 -14.25
N TYR A 401 -26.30 -0.76 -13.09
CA TYR A 401 -24.88 -0.44 -12.92
C TYR A 401 -24.28 -1.16 -11.71
N TYR A 402 -23.08 -1.67 -11.91
CA TYR A 402 -22.20 -2.17 -10.85
C TYR A 402 -20.95 -1.31 -10.80
N ASN A 403 -20.71 -0.63 -9.69
CA ASN A 403 -19.58 0.25 -9.47
C ASN A 403 -18.72 -0.30 -8.33
N LEU A 404 -17.43 -0.48 -8.57
CA LEU A 404 -16.45 -0.95 -7.60
C LEU A 404 -15.33 0.07 -7.47
N LEU A 405 -15.05 0.49 -6.25
CA LEU A 405 -13.93 1.38 -5.90
C LEU A 405 -13.06 0.72 -4.84
N HIS A 406 -11.74 0.72 -5.05
CA HIS A 406 -10.76 0.52 -3.99
C HIS A 406 -10.14 1.87 -3.61
N ASN A 407 -9.98 2.13 -2.30
CA ASN A 407 -9.34 3.35 -1.81
C ASN A 407 -8.52 3.10 -0.54
N MET A 408 -7.36 3.75 -0.46
CA MET A 408 -6.38 3.59 0.60
C MET A 408 -6.50 4.65 1.71
N ILE A 409 -7.63 5.35 1.85
CA ILE A 409 -7.81 6.42 2.85
C ILE A 409 -7.59 5.93 4.29
N THR A 410 -7.89 4.69 4.58
CA THR A 410 -7.74 4.04 5.89
C THR A 410 -6.44 3.25 6.03
N HIS A 411 -5.65 3.12 4.96
CA HIS A 411 -4.39 2.37 4.96
C HIS A 411 -3.26 3.11 5.68
N GLU A 412 -3.06 4.36 5.34
CA GLU A 412 -1.97 5.16 5.92
C GLU A 412 -2.44 5.84 7.21
N THR A 413 -1.66 5.69 8.27
CA THR A 413 -1.84 6.47 9.51
C THR A 413 -1.42 7.92 9.26
N GLY A 414 -2.21 8.59 8.45
CA GLY A 414 -1.87 9.86 7.87
C GLY A 414 -2.00 11.06 8.80
N ALA A 415 -1.76 12.22 8.24
CA ALA A 415 -1.92 13.48 8.92
C ALA A 415 -3.39 13.93 8.87
N TYR A 416 -4.23 13.31 9.67
CA TYR A 416 -5.58 13.79 9.97
C TYR A 416 -5.59 14.41 11.37
N ASN A 417 -6.40 15.45 11.54
CA ASN A 417 -6.65 16.05 12.85
C ASN A 417 -7.83 15.35 13.57
N SER A 418 -8.14 15.78 14.79
CA SER A 418 -9.27 15.25 15.56
C SER A 418 -10.65 15.53 14.95
N ASP A 419 -10.75 16.42 13.98
CA ASP A 419 -11.97 16.70 13.21
C ASP A 419 -12.05 15.84 11.93
N PHE A 420 -11.13 14.87 11.79
CA PHE A 420 -11.02 13.95 10.65
C PHE A 420 -10.73 14.64 9.31
N LEU A 421 -10.17 15.84 9.35
CA LEU A 421 -9.77 16.57 8.17
C LEU A 421 -8.27 16.35 7.90
N PRO A 422 -7.87 16.20 6.63
CA PRO A 422 -6.47 16.02 6.30
C PRO A 422 -5.67 17.29 6.60
N ASN A 423 -4.50 17.12 7.18
CA ASN A 423 -3.57 18.18 7.47
C ASN A 423 -2.28 18.02 6.64
N PHE A 424 -1.74 19.12 6.14
CA PHE A 424 -0.48 19.12 5.39
C PHE A 424 0.75 18.83 6.27
N ARG A 425 0.59 18.91 7.59
CA ARG A 425 1.64 18.63 8.57
C ARG A 425 1.17 17.58 9.55
N THR A 426 2.09 16.81 10.09
CA THR A 426 1.80 15.95 11.23
C THR A 426 1.32 16.83 12.39
N THR A 427 0.13 16.52 12.90
CA THR A 427 -0.44 17.18 14.09
C THR A 427 -0.27 16.30 15.29
N ASP A 428 -0.20 16.90 16.47
CA ASP A 428 -0.32 16.16 17.71
C ASP A 428 -1.71 15.52 17.81
N VAL A 429 -1.76 14.30 18.34
CA VAL A 429 -3.02 13.62 18.57
C VAL A 429 -3.67 14.16 19.84
N ASN A 430 -4.99 14.08 19.92
CA ASN A 430 -5.74 14.48 21.10
C ASN A 430 -5.37 13.59 22.30
N SER A 431 -5.16 14.20 23.48
CA SER A 431 -4.73 13.49 24.69
C SER A 431 -5.75 12.47 25.21
N ASP A 432 -7.05 12.73 25.00
CA ASP A 432 -8.10 11.81 25.45
C ASP A 432 -8.21 10.63 24.48
N ASP A 433 -8.05 10.85 23.20
CA ASP A 433 -7.94 9.79 22.21
C ASP A 433 -6.70 8.91 22.48
N LEU A 434 -5.56 9.52 22.83
CA LEU A 434 -4.36 8.78 23.20
C LEU A 434 -4.59 7.83 24.40
N LYS A 435 -5.37 8.25 25.39
CA LYS A 435 -5.76 7.38 26.51
C LYS A 435 -6.63 6.20 26.05
N ASN A 436 -7.58 6.44 25.14
CA ASN A 436 -8.49 5.42 24.64
C ASN A 436 -7.80 4.39 23.75
N TYR A 437 -6.94 4.84 22.83
CA TYR A 437 -6.28 3.99 21.83
C TYR A 437 -4.84 3.59 22.19
N LYS A 438 -4.33 3.98 23.35
CA LYS A 438 -3.05 3.58 23.97
C LYS A 438 -1.78 4.11 23.30
N ASN A 439 -1.79 4.41 21.99
CA ASN A 439 -0.63 4.94 21.29
C ASN A 439 -1.04 5.85 20.10
N ASP A 440 -0.12 6.71 19.68
CA ASP A 440 -0.28 7.68 18.61
C ASP A 440 -0.69 7.02 17.27
N PHE A 441 -0.10 5.88 16.95
CA PHE A 441 -0.38 5.14 15.73
C PHE A 441 -1.85 4.69 15.64
N SER A 442 -2.39 4.14 16.74
CA SER A 442 -3.79 3.70 16.80
C SER A 442 -4.77 4.88 16.73
N VAL A 443 -4.45 6.03 17.37
CA VAL A 443 -5.26 7.25 17.25
C VAL A 443 -5.31 7.74 15.81
N ARG A 444 -4.17 7.77 15.13
CA ARG A 444 -4.12 8.21 13.73
C ARG A 444 -4.91 7.29 12.81
N HIS A 445 -4.88 5.99 13.06
CA HIS A 445 -5.70 5.05 12.32
C HIS A 445 -7.21 5.27 12.58
N PHE A 446 -7.61 5.59 13.81
CA PHE A 446 -8.96 6.01 14.11
C PHE A 446 -9.37 7.27 13.34
N TYR A 447 -8.50 8.28 13.26
CA TYR A 447 -8.78 9.51 12.50
C TYR A 447 -8.94 9.26 11.01
N CYS A 448 -8.16 8.35 10.42
CA CYS A 448 -8.34 7.95 9.02
C CYS A 448 -9.72 7.31 8.77
N ASN A 449 -10.18 6.44 9.70
CA ASN A 449 -11.50 5.84 9.63
C ASN A 449 -12.61 6.88 9.77
N GLY A 450 -12.43 7.90 10.63
CA GLY A 450 -13.35 9.03 10.75
C GLY A 450 -13.44 9.86 9.46
N ALA A 451 -12.30 10.12 8.82
CA ALA A 451 -12.27 10.82 7.54
C ALA A 451 -12.99 10.03 6.43
N ALA A 452 -12.79 8.71 6.38
CA ALA A 452 -13.48 7.84 5.43
C ALA A 452 -15.00 7.85 5.66
N LEU A 453 -15.45 7.74 6.91
CA LEU A 453 -16.86 7.78 7.26
C LEU A 453 -17.53 9.10 6.86
N ASN A 454 -16.88 10.26 7.13
CA ASN A 454 -17.39 11.56 6.72
C ASN A 454 -17.61 11.64 5.20
N LEU A 455 -16.62 11.21 4.41
CA LEU A 455 -16.73 11.24 2.94
C LEU A 455 -17.78 10.27 2.40
N ILE A 456 -17.98 9.12 3.07
CA ILE A 456 -19.07 8.21 2.73
C ILE A 456 -20.42 8.85 3.04
N ILE A 457 -20.60 9.48 4.19
CA ILE A 457 -21.84 10.22 4.51
C ILE A 457 -22.13 11.28 3.45
N GLU A 458 -21.13 12.02 3.00
CA GLU A 458 -21.29 12.98 1.91
C GLU A 458 -21.71 12.31 0.58
N LEU A 459 -21.19 11.13 0.28
CA LEU A 459 -21.60 10.34 -0.88
C LEU A 459 -23.07 9.89 -0.72
N LEU A 460 -23.48 9.41 0.47
CA LEU A 460 -24.85 9.00 0.72
C LEU A 460 -25.84 10.17 0.59
N ASP A 461 -25.47 11.36 1.09
CA ASP A 461 -26.27 12.57 0.90
C ASP A 461 -26.39 12.94 -0.60
N PHE A 462 -25.31 12.77 -1.38
CA PHE A 462 -25.35 12.94 -2.83
C PHE A 462 -26.33 11.95 -3.49
N LEU A 463 -26.30 10.67 -3.10
CA LEU A 463 -27.21 9.65 -3.66
C LEU A 463 -28.67 9.95 -3.32
N LYS A 464 -28.95 10.39 -2.09
CA LYS A 464 -30.31 10.81 -1.65
C LYS A 464 -30.80 12.01 -2.45
N ASN A 465 -29.98 13.04 -2.61
CA ASN A 465 -30.30 14.27 -3.33
C ASN A 465 -30.54 14.04 -4.83
N ASN A 466 -29.99 12.96 -5.40
CA ASN A 466 -30.15 12.59 -6.80
C ASN A 466 -31.22 11.50 -7.03
N ASN A 467 -31.96 11.11 -6.00
CA ASN A 467 -33.03 10.08 -6.05
C ASN A 467 -32.53 8.71 -6.55
N VAL A 468 -31.29 8.33 -6.19
CA VAL A 468 -30.69 7.02 -6.52
C VAL A 468 -30.31 6.22 -5.28
N TYR A 469 -30.64 6.70 -4.08
CA TYR A 469 -30.26 6.04 -2.83
C TYR A 469 -31.02 4.73 -2.63
N ASP A 470 -32.36 4.73 -2.86
CA ASP A 470 -33.20 3.57 -2.56
C ASP A 470 -32.92 2.40 -3.48
N ASN A 471 -32.75 2.66 -4.75
CA ASN A 471 -32.44 1.64 -5.76
C ASN A 471 -30.95 1.34 -5.89
N THR A 472 -30.14 1.78 -4.93
CA THR A 472 -28.71 1.43 -4.85
C THR A 472 -28.45 0.52 -3.66
N LYS A 473 -27.94 -0.69 -3.94
CA LYS A 473 -27.27 -1.54 -2.95
C LYS A 473 -25.87 -1.00 -2.71
N ILE A 474 -25.51 -0.76 -1.43
CA ILE A 474 -24.21 -0.20 -1.07
C ILE A 474 -23.50 -1.17 -0.13
N ILE A 475 -22.27 -1.53 -0.46
CA ILE A 475 -21.39 -2.34 0.38
C ILE A 475 -20.15 -1.50 0.69
N VAL A 476 -19.86 -1.29 1.97
CA VAL A 476 -18.62 -0.68 2.45
C VAL A 476 -17.88 -1.75 3.21
N ALA A 477 -16.69 -2.10 2.75
CA ALA A 477 -15.93 -3.20 3.31
C ALA A 477 -14.43 -2.89 3.34
N SER A 478 -13.65 -3.70 4.06
CA SER A 478 -12.20 -3.67 3.97
C SER A 478 -11.64 -5.04 3.60
N ASP A 479 -10.44 -5.01 3.05
CA ASP A 479 -9.70 -6.21 2.66
C ASP A 479 -9.15 -6.96 3.88
N HIS A 480 -8.63 -6.26 4.87
CA HIS A 480 -8.21 -6.77 6.18
C HIS A 480 -8.28 -5.66 7.22
N GLY A 481 -8.07 -5.99 8.48
CA GLY A 481 -7.91 -5.01 9.56
C GLY A 481 -6.44 -4.58 9.72
N TRP A 482 -6.08 -4.12 10.93
CA TRP A 482 -4.72 -3.70 11.22
C TRP A 482 -4.33 -3.99 12.68
N PHE A 483 -3.04 -4.10 12.95
CA PHE A 483 -2.54 -4.33 14.32
C PHE A 483 -2.51 -3.02 15.12
N VAL A 484 -3.66 -2.48 15.38
CA VAL A 484 -3.88 -1.27 16.18
C VAL A 484 -4.76 -1.57 17.39
N ASN A 485 -4.59 -0.79 18.46
CA ASN A 485 -5.55 -0.80 19.55
C ASN A 485 -6.82 -0.07 19.13
N THR A 486 -7.95 -0.57 19.57
CA THR A 486 -9.23 0.12 19.46
C THR A 486 -9.74 0.48 20.86
N SER A 487 -10.77 1.31 20.96
CA SER A 487 -11.38 1.66 22.25
C SER A 487 -11.92 0.43 22.99
N SER A 488 -12.36 -0.59 22.25
CA SER A 488 -12.98 -1.81 22.75
C SER A 488 -12.05 -3.03 22.80
N SER A 489 -10.91 -3.02 22.12
CA SER A 489 -10.02 -4.17 22.02
C SER A 489 -8.54 -3.78 21.96
N THR A 490 -7.75 -4.41 22.81
CA THR A 490 -6.29 -4.39 22.77
C THR A 490 -5.71 -5.69 22.18
N ASN A 491 -6.56 -6.59 21.67
CA ASN A 491 -6.12 -7.79 20.99
C ASN A 491 -5.73 -7.46 19.55
N LEU A 492 -4.49 -7.09 19.34
CA LEU A 492 -3.95 -6.67 18.06
C LEU A 492 -4.07 -7.76 16.99
N PHE A 493 -3.91 -9.03 17.38
CA PHE A 493 -4.06 -10.17 16.49
C PHE A 493 -5.47 -10.24 15.89
N VAL A 494 -6.50 -10.18 16.74
CA VAL A 494 -7.89 -10.18 16.26
C VAL A 494 -8.16 -8.95 15.41
N ASN A 495 -7.70 -7.77 15.84
CA ASN A 495 -7.91 -6.52 15.12
C ASN A 495 -7.27 -6.55 13.72
N TRP A 496 -6.17 -7.28 13.53
CA TRP A 496 -5.54 -7.43 12.22
C TRP A 496 -6.41 -8.19 11.22
N TYR A 497 -7.15 -9.20 11.67
CA TYR A 497 -8.07 -9.95 10.82
C TYR A 497 -9.48 -9.37 10.78
N ASN A 498 -9.84 -8.48 11.71
CA ASN A 498 -11.17 -7.94 11.82
C ASN A 498 -11.42 -6.84 10.78
N SER A 499 -11.99 -7.21 9.66
CA SER A 499 -12.26 -6.32 8.53
C SER A 499 -13.64 -5.67 8.63
N LEU A 500 -13.76 -4.42 8.19
CA LEU A 500 -15.04 -3.72 8.09
C LEU A 500 -15.96 -4.40 7.09
N LEU A 501 -17.24 -4.54 7.46
CA LEU A 501 -18.30 -4.91 6.54
C LEU A 501 -19.61 -4.22 6.93
N MET A 502 -20.13 -3.40 6.04
CA MET A 502 -21.43 -2.74 6.15
C MET A 502 -22.20 -2.90 4.85
N VAL A 503 -23.49 -3.15 4.96
CA VAL A 503 -24.35 -3.36 3.79
C VAL A 503 -25.64 -2.57 3.93
N LYS A 504 -26.03 -1.84 2.89
CA LYS A 504 -27.35 -1.29 2.70
C LYS A 504 -27.96 -1.96 1.47
N ASP A 505 -29.01 -2.72 1.66
CA ASP A 505 -29.68 -3.41 0.54
C ASP A 505 -30.64 -2.47 -0.21
N PHE A 506 -31.15 -2.91 -1.36
CA PHE A 506 -32.16 -2.16 -2.11
C PHE A 506 -33.38 -1.85 -1.23
N ASN A 507 -33.83 -0.60 -1.27
CA ASN A 507 -34.99 -0.10 -0.53
C ASN A 507 -34.92 -0.27 0.99
N SER A 508 -33.73 -0.61 1.56
CA SER A 508 -33.55 -0.66 3.02
C SER A 508 -33.64 0.74 3.61
N ARG A 509 -34.37 0.84 4.74
CA ARG A 509 -34.60 2.06 5.50
C ARG A 509 -34.54 1.76 7.00
N GLY A 510 -34.32 2.76 7.79
CA GLY A 510 -34.29 2.68 9.24
C GLY A 510 -32.91 2.95 9.82
N GLU A 511 -32.84 3.05 11.13
CA GLU A 511 -31.55 3.28 11.83
C GLU A 511 -30.58 2.14 11.55
N ILE A 512 -29.28 2.43 11.51
CA ILE A 512 -28.24 1.42 11.30
C ILE A 512 -28.35 0.30 12.33
N GLU A 513 -28.37 -0.94 11.85
CA GLU A 513 -28.43 -2.16 12.67
C GLU A 513 -27.03 -2.73 12.91
N ILE A 514 -26.78 -3.23 14.12
CA ILE A 514 -25.56 -3.98 14.45
C ILE A 514 -25.91 -5.47 14.44
N ASN A 515 -25.33 -6.22 13.51
CA ASN A 515 -25.57 -7.66 13.36
C ASN A 515 -24.28 -8.44 13.65
N ASN A 516 -24.26 -9.21 14.72
CA ASN A 516 -23.08 -9.98 15.17
C ASN A 516 -22.94 -11.36 14.50
N SER A 517 -23.69 -11.63 13.44
CA SER A 517 -23.51 -12.86 12.65
C SER A 517 -22.08 -12.96 12.14
N PHE A 518 -21.53 -14.17 12.14
CA PHE A 518 -20.19 -14.43 11.60
C PHE A 518 -20.16 -14.20 10.10
N MET A 519 -19.31 -13.26 9.69
CA MET A 519 -19.09 -12.88 8.30
C MET A 519 -17.62 -12.93 7.93
N THR A 520 -17.33 -12.89 6.64
CA THR A 520 -15.97 -12.85 6.11
C THR A 520 -15.83 -11.88 4.94
N SER A 521 -14.62 -11.47 4.61
CA SER A 521 -14.36 -10.68 3.39
C SER A 521 -14.75 -11.43 2.09
N GLY A 522 -14.76 -12.78 2.10
CA GLY A 522 -15.24 -13.58 0.99
C GLY A 522 -16.76 -13.53 0.76
N ASP A 523 -17.55 -13.08 1.76
CA ASP A 523 -18.99 -12.89 1.62
C ASP A 523 -19.33 -11.69 0.72
N ILE A 524 -18.40 -10.76 0.49
CA ILE A 524 -18.62 -9.53 -0.30
C ILE A 524 -19.10 -9.88 -1.71
N ALA A 525 -18.46 -10.86 -2.34
CA ALA A 525 -18.87 -11.33 -3.67
C ALA A 525 -20.33 -11.84 -3.67
N TYR A 526 -20.72 -12.65 -2.68
CA TYR A 526 -22.09 -13.13 -2.54
C TYR A 526 -23.08 -11.98 -2.23
N LEU A 527 -22.74 -11.10 -1.28
CA LEU A 527 -23.60 -9.97 -0.90
C LEU A 527 -23.85 -9.02 -2.07
N THR A 528 -22.89 -8.88 -2.98
CA THR A 528 -23.02 -8.08 -4.20
C THR A 528 -24.14 -8.60 -5.09
N VAL A 529 -24.32 -9.92 -5.17
CA VAL A 529 -25.19 -10.58 -6.14
C VAL A 529 -26.36 -11.36 -5.54
N ASN A 530 -26.53 -11.41 -4.21
CA ASN A 530 -27.51 -12.25 -3.51
C ASN A 530 -28.98 -11.94 -3.84
N HIS A 531 -29.26 -10.79 -4.42
CA HIS A 531 -30.60 -10.41 -4.92
C HIS A 531 -30.97 -11.13 -6.23
N ILE A 532 -30.02 -11.78 -6.89
CA ILE A 532 -30.21 -12.56 -8.10
C ILE A 532 -30.21 -14.05 -7.76
N PRO A 533 -31.36 -14.75 -7.83
CA PRO A 533 -31.43 -16.16 -7.47
C PRO A 533 -30.54 -17.03 -8.37
N ASN A 534 -29.83 -17.96 -7.75
CA ASN A 534 -29.00 -18.96 -8.43
C ASN A 534 -27.93 -18.39 -9.39
N ILE A 535 -27.45 -17.16 -9.11
CA ILE A 535 -26.35 -16.58 -9.88
C ILE A 535 -25.10 -17.45 -9.79
N LYS A 536 -24.44 -17.62 -10.91
CA LYS A 536 -23.27 -18.49 -11.04
C LYS A 536 -22.04 -17.71 -11.46
N ASP A 537 -20.92 -18.15 -10.96
CA ASP A 537 -19.61 -17.73 -11.43
C ASP A 537 -19.48 -18.00 -12.94
N TYR A 538 -18.99 -17.03 -13.65
CA TYR A 538 -18.85 -17.09 -15.11
C TYR A 538 -17.88 -18.18 -15.56
N PHE A 539 -16.80 -18.38 -14.81
CA PHE A 539 -15.69 -19.24 -15.22
C PHE A 539 -15.89 -20.73 -14.88
N ASN A 540 -16.41 -21.02 -13.69
CA ASN A 540 -16.56 -22.42 -13.21
C ASN A 540 -18.01 -22.92 -13.18
N ASN A 541 -18.98 -22.03 -13.46
CA ASN A 541 -20.42 -22.34 -13.45
C ASN A 541 -20.97 -22.79 -12.08
N GLU A 542 -20.23 -22.57 -10.99
CA GLU A 542 -20.66 -22.85 -9.62
C GLU A 542 -21.52 -21.73 -9.08
N LEU A 543 -22.40 -22.03 -8.12
CA LEU A 543 -23.21 -21.00 -7.44
C LEU A 543 -22.31 -20.08 -6.62
N ILE A 544 -22.52 -18.77 -6.73
CA ILE A 544 -21.91 -17.80 -5.84
C ILE A 544 -22.70 -17.82 -4.53
N THR A 545 -22.10 -18.34 -3.46
CA THR A 545 -22.77 -18.63 -2.18
C THR A 545 -21.85 -18.31 -1.00
N ASN A 546 -22.45 -18.11 0.18
CA ASN A 546 -21.74 -17.91 1.45
C ASN A 546 -21.76 -19.14 2.39
N ASN A 547 -22.20 -20.30 1.91
CA ASN A 547 -22.34 -21.51 2.74
C ASN A 547 -20.99 -22.10 3.19
N TYR A 548 -19.88 -21.68 2.59
CA TYR A 548 -18.55 -22.21 2.89
C TYR A 548 -18.11 -21.98 4.35
N LYS A 549 -18.65 -20.97 5.02
CA LYS A 549 -18.29 -20.59 6.40
C LYS A 549 -18.90 -21.48 7.48
N ASN A 550 -19.89 -22.30 7.17
CA ASN A 550 -20.64 -23.12 8.15
C ASN A 550 -19.74 -24.07 8.97
N ASN A 551 -18.61 -24.49 8.42
CA ASN A 551 -17.64 -25.39 9.07
C ASN A 551 -16.36 -24.66 9.54
N GLY A 552 -16.39 -23.34 9.61
CA GLY A 552 -15.23 -22.51 9.87
C GLY A 552 -14.41 -22.21 8.61
N ILE A 553 -13.68 -21.11 8.66
CA ILE A 553 -12.95 -20.54 7.52
C ILE A 553 -11.45 -20.60 7.78
N TYR A 554 -10.71 -21.01 6.76
CA TYR A 554 -9.26 -20.98 6.76
C TYR A 554 -8.76 -19.65 6.21
N MET A 555 -7.91 -18.97 6.99
CA MET A 555 -7.24 -17.72 6.65
C MET A 555 -5.75 -17.93 6.66
N MET A 556 -5.04 -17.26 5.78
CA MET A 556 -3.59 -17.34 5.74
C MET A 556 -2.99 -16.80 7.04
N ALA A 557 -2.11 -17.59 7.68
CA ALA A 557 -1.26 -17.14 8.77
C ALA A 557 0.08 -16.67 8.20
N LEU A 558 0.73 -15.70 8.85
CA LEU A 558 2.06 -15.25 8.43
C LEU A 558 3.07 -16.39 8.44
N PRO A 559 3.78 -16.61 7.35
CA PRO A 559 4.79 -17.66 7.25
C PRO A 559 6.14 -17.16 7.80
N TRP A 560 6.30 -17.12 9.12
CA TRP A 560 7.52 -16.57 9.72
C TRP A 560 8.75 -17.47 9.69
N LYS A 561 8.60 -18.79 9.60
CA LYS A 561 9.71 -19.75 9.39
C LYS A 561 9.17 -21.12 8.98
N GLY A 562 9.72 -21.73 7.96
CA GLY A 562 9.44 -23.09 7.53
C GLY A 562 8.96 -23.19 6.07
N ASN A 563 8.99 -24.39 5.52
CA ASN A 563 8.67 -24.66 4.10
C ASN A 563 7.17 -24.83 3.82
N ASN A 564 6.31 -24.87 4.86
CA ASN A 564 4.88 -25.15 4.72
C ASN A 564 4.05 -23.92 5.09
N MET A 565 2.99 -23.68 4.32
CA MET A 565 2.03 -22.63 4.63
C MET A 565 1.22 -22.99 5.87
N LYS A 566 0.98 -21.99 6.71
CA LYS A 566 0.15 -22.09 7.90
C LYS A 566 -1.14 -21.32 7.69
N PHE A 567 -2.20 -21.81 8.30
CA PHE A 567 -3.52 -21.20 8.26
C PHE A 567 -4.12 -21.15 9.67
N TYR A 568 -4.81 -20.07 9.97
CA TYR A 568 -5.76 -20.06 11.07
C TYR A 568 -7.11 -20.55 10.55
N ARG A 569 -7.86 -21.22 11.41
CA ARG A 569 -9.27 -21.54 11.18
C ARG A 569 -10.08 -20.90 12.28
N VAL A 570 -11.10 -20.15 11.90
CA VAL A 570 -12.04 -19.54 12.83
C VAL A 570 -13.47 -19.89 12.45
N LYS A 571 -14.36 -19.95 13.44
CA LYS A 571 -15.80 -20.16 13.27
C LYS A 571 -16.57 -19.32 14.30
N ASP A 572 -17.83 -19.02 13.98
CA ASP A 572 -18.82 -18.38 14.84
C ASP A 572 -18.47 -16.98 15.35
N ASN A 573 -17.46 -16.83 16.19
CA ASN A 573 -17.11 -15.55 16.80
C ASN A 573 -15.58 -15.35 16.84
N ILE A 574 -15.12 -14.32 16.14
CA ILE A 574 -13.68 -14.00 16.04
C ILE A 574 -13.09 -13.46 17.36
N PHE A 575 -13.92 -12.92 18.22
CA PHE A 575 -13.49 -12.35 19.50
C PHE A 575 -13.33 -13.40 20.61
N ASP A 576 -13.78 -14.64 20.39
CA ASP A 576 -13.57 -15.76 21.28
C ASP A 576 -12.41 -16.63 20.78
N ILE A 577 -11.30 -16.63 21.52
CA ILE A 577 -10.10 -17.38 21.16
C ILE A 577 -10.33 -18.89 21.04
N ASN A 578 -11.33 -19.45 21.73
CA ASN A 578 -11.68 -20.85 21.63
C ASN A 578 -12.27 -21.25 20.26
N ASN A 579 -12.68 -20.27 19.46
CA ASN A 579 -13.13 -20.48 18.09
C ASN A 579 -11.98 -20.53 17.07
N TRP A 580 -10.75 -20.30 17.52
CA TRP A 580 -9.57 -20.28 16.67
C TRP A 580 -8.77 -21.58 16.79
N SER A 581 -8.29 -22.06 15.67
CA SER A 581 -7.33 -23.18 15.57
C SER A 581 -6.27 -22.84 14.53
N LYS A 582 -5.10 -23.46 14.64
CA LYS A 582 -3.98 -23.23 13.72
C LYS A 582 -3.61 -24.53 13.01
N PHE A 583 -3.37 -24.45 11.73
CA PHE A 583 -3.08 -25.60 10.87
C PHE A 583 -1.85 -25.33 10.01
N GLU A 584 -1.16 -26.41 9.68
CA GLU A 584 -0.10 -26.44 8.69
C GLU A 584 -0.53 -27.30 7.50
N MET A 585 -0.45 -26.73 6.29
CA MET A 585 -0.75 -27.48 5.07
C MET A 585 0.44 -28.37 4.72
N GLN A 586 0.20 -29.67 4.61
CA GLN A 586 1.21 -30.66 4.25
C GLN A 586 1.44 -30.68 2.74
N LYS A 587 2.47 -31.40 2.29
CA LYS A 587 2.80 -31.52 0.86
C LYS A 587 1.68 -32.17 0.03
N ASP A 588 0.91 -33.08 0.63
CA ASP A 588 -0.27 -33.71 0.04
C ASP A 588 -1.54 -32.86 0.13
N LYS A 589 -1.40 -31.59 0.58
CA LYS A 589 -2.49 -30.61 0.76
C LYS A 589 -3.48 -30.95 1.89
N SER A 590 -3.20 -31.97 2.70
CA SER A 590 -3.92 -32.22 3.95
C SER A 590 -3.57 -31.15 4.99
N MET A 591 -4.48 -30.94 5.95
CA MET A 591 -4.33 -29.96 7.01
C MET A 591 -4.01 -30.66 8.33
N LYS A 592 -2.83 -30.37 8.88
CA LYS A 592 -2.43 -30.86 10.20
C LYS A 592 -2.63 -29.76 11.22
N GLU A 593 -3.42 -30.03 12.24
CA GLU A 593 -3.58 -29.11 13.36
C GLU A 593 -2.28 -29.02 14.18
N ILE A 594 -1.91 -27.79 14.53
CA ILE A 594 -0.71 -27.48 15.31
C ILE A 594 -1.10 -26.55 16.48
N PRO A 595 -0.27 -26.47 17.54
CA PRO A 595 -0.56 -25.58 18.65
C PRO A 595 -0.87 -24.14 18.20
N LEU A 596 -1.91 -23.56 18.78
CA LEU A 596 -2.28 -22.17 18.58
C LEU A 596 -1.34 -21.30 19.42
N GLU A 597 -0.18 -21.02 18.87
CA GLU A 597 0.76 -20.07 19.44
C GLU A 597 0.65 -18.78 18.64
N PHE A 598 0.39 -17.69 19.31
CA PHE A 598 0.52 -16.36 18.73
C PHE A 598 2.00 -15.98 18.79
N ASP A 599 2.57 -15.56 17.70
CA ASP A 599 3.97 -15.10 17.67
C ASP A 599 4.04 -13.77 18.44
N GLU A 600 4.59 -13.78 19.65
CA GLU A 600 4.73 -12.58 20.51
C GLU A 600 5.48 -11.46 19.79
N ARG A 601 6.29 -11.78 18.80
CA ARG A 601 7.01 -10.78 17.96
C ARG A 601 6.13 -10.04 16.96
N MET A 602 4.87 -10.44 16.80
CA MET A 602 3.87 -9.62 16.10
C MET A 602 3.40 -8.44 16.97
N TRP A 603 3.88 -8.37 18.19
CA TRP A 603 3.44 -7.46 19.23
C TRP A 603 4.52 -6.48 19.68
N GLU A 604 5.79 -6.74 19.35
CA GLU A 604 6.93 -5.84 19.56
C GLU A 604 7.23 -5.06 18.27
#